data_5ed27d90564683b6f78c088aa239ac7e
#
_entry.id   5ed27d90564683b6f78c088aa239ac7e
#
_cell.length_a   1.000
_cell.length_b   1.000
_cell.length_c   1.000
_cell.angle_alpha   90.00
_cell.angle_beta   90.00
_cell.angle_gamma   90.00
#
_symmetry.space_group_name_H-M   'P 1'
#
loop_
_entity.id
_entity.type
_entity.pdbx_description
1 polymer ?
#
loop_
_entity_poly.entity_id
_entity_poly.type
_entity_poly.pdbx_seq_one_letter_code
_entity_poly.pdbx_strand_id
1 'polypeptide(L)'
;FPLAAVTGRAEIMDAPGPGGLGGTYGGSPIGVAAANAVLDVIEDENLCGRANQLGNRLKQRLESLREKAPQIVDIRGPGFMNAVEFNDRTTKLPSAEFANKVRLIALDKGLILLTCGVHGNVIRFLAPITIQDSVFGEALDILESAILEASAGN
;
A
#
# COMPACT_ATOMS: atom_id res chain seq x y z
N PHE A 1 -5.42 -19.85 -3.39
CA PHE A 1 -5.03 -20.97 -2.52
C PHE A 1 -4.29 -20.40 -1.32
N PRO A 2 -4.64 -20.81 -0.07
CA PRO A 2 -3.87 -20.42 1.09
C PRO A 2 -2.52 -21.12 1.08
N LEU A 3 -1.44 -20.34 1.09
CA LEU A 3 -0.07 -20.84 1.17
C LEU A 3 0.76 -19.83 1.96
N ALA A 4 1.64 -20.34 2.81
CA ALA A 4 2.66 -19.55 3.48
C ALA A 4 3.95 -20.35 3.49
N ALA A 5 5.07 -19.64 3.44
CA ALA A 5 6.39 -20.24 3.52
C ALA A 5 7.26 -19.44 4.49
N VAL A 6 8.15 -20.13 5.19
CA VAL A 6 9.19 -19.53 6.03
C VAL A 6 10.53 -20.06 5.53
N THR A 7 11.44 -19.15 5.25
CA THR A 7 12.82 -19.48 4.88
C THR A 7 13.78 -18.91 5.91
N GLY A 8 14.88 -19.61 6.15
CA GLY A 8 15.87 -19.17 7.12
C GLY A 8 17.18 -19.95 6.99
N ARG A 9 18.11 -19.66 7.87
CA ARG A 9 19.38 -20.38 7.95
C ARG A 9 19.13 -21.84 8.33
N ALA A 10 19.83 -22.79 7.69
CA ALA A 10 19.62 -24.24 7.87
C ALA A 10 19.65 -24.65 9.34
N GLU A 11 20.63 -24.17 10.11
CA GLU A 11 20.77 -24.52 11.52
C GLU A 11 19.59 -24.05 12.41
N ILE A 12 18.81 -23.07 11.95
CA ILE A 12 17.59 -22.61 12.64
C ILE A 12 16.39 -23.42 12.14
N MET A 13 16.30 -23.62 10.82
CA MET A 13 15.17 -24.32 10.21
C MET A 13 15.13 -25.81 10.54
N ASP A 14 16.31 -26.43 10.76
CA ASP A 14 16.45 -27.84 11.10
C ASP A 14 16.40 -28.12 12.61
N ALA A 15 16.32 -27.08 13.45
CA ALA A 15 16.26 -27.23 14.90
C ALA A 15 14.98 -27.93 15.43
N PRO A 16 13.78 -27.73 14.81
CA PRO A 16 12.60 -28.49 15.21
C PRO A 16 12.74 -29.96 14.85
N GLY A 17 12.57 -30.85 15.83
CA GLY A 17 12.54 -32.29 15.58
C GLY A 17 11.33 -32.75 14.78
N PRO A 18 11.27 -34.03 14.37
CA PRO A 18 10.13 -34.59 13.65
C PRO A 18 8.80 -34.33 14.38
N GLY A 19 7.82 -33.76 13.67
CA GLY A 19 6.52 -33.36 14.24
C GLY A 19 6.52 -32.06 15.04
N GLY A 20 7.65 -31.35 15.16
CA GLY A 20 7.76 -30.07 15.88
C GLY A 20 7.06 -28.91 15.16
N LEU A 21 6.94 -28.98 13.85
CA LEU A 21 6.21 -28.01 13.01
C LEU A 21 5.32 -28.77 12.04
N GLY A 22 4.14 -28.21 11.75
CA GLY A 22 3.26 -28.81 10.78
C GLY A 22 1.95 -28.04 10.64
N GLY A 23 1.24 -28.35 9.57
CA GLY A 23 -0.08 -27.81 9.27
C GLY A 23 -0.75 -28.61 8.15
N THR A 24 -2.08 -28.63 8.13
CA THR A 24 -2.85 -29.42 7.15
C THR A 24 -2.74 -28.89 5.72
N TYR A 25 -2.24 -27.68 5.51
CA TYR A 25 -2.02 -27.05 4.19
C TYR A 25 -0.56 -27.12 3.72
N GLY A 26 0.35 -27.66 4.55
CA GLY A 26 1.77 -27.77 4.22
C GLY A 26 1.99 -28.63 2.98
N GLY A 27 2.76 -28.12 2.02
CA GLY A 27 3.18 -28.86 0.84
C GLY A 27 2.08 -29.21 -0.17
N SER A 28 0.94 -28.51 -0.18
CA SER A 28 -0.09 -28.71 -1.20
C SER A 28 0.49 -28.54 -2.61
N PRO A 29 0.49 -29.58 -3.49
CA PRO A 29 1.08 -29.47 -4.82
C PRO A 29 0.49 -28.33 -5.67
N ILE A 30 -0.81 -28.09 -5.57
CA ILE A 30 -1.49 -27.01 -6.30
C ILE A 30 -1.04 -25.64 -5.78
N GLY A 31 -0.97 -25.49 -4.46
CA GLY A 31 -0.49 -24.25 -3.83
C GLY A 31 0.97 -23.94 -4.19
N VAL A 32 1.83 -24.95 -4.17
CA VAL A 32 3.25 -24.83 -4.53
C VAL A 32 3.43 -24.49 -6.01
N ALA A 33 2.68 -25.13 -6.91
CA ALA A 33 2.72 -24.82 -8.34
C ALA A 33 2.27 -23.38 -8.62
N ALA A 34 1.19 -22.93 -7.96
CA ALA A 34 0.73 -21.55 -8.09
C ALA A 34 1.77 -20.53 -7.54
N ALA A 35 2.42 -20.84 -6.41
CA ALA A 35 3.45 -19.96 -5.84
C ALA A 35 4.67 -19.85 -6.75
N ASN A 36 5.15 -20.95 -7.33
CA ASN A 36 6.27 -20.92 -8.29
C ASN A 36 5.92 -20.08 -9.51
N ALA A 37 4.74 -20.27 -10.12
CA ALA A 37 4.30 -19.45 -11.25
C ALA A 37 4.21 -17.95 -10.90
N VAL A 38 3.81 -17.58 -9.68
CA VAL A 38 3.82 -16.18 -9.23
C VAL A 38 5.24 -15.64 -9.11
N LEU A 39 6.18 -16.43 -8.59
CA LEU A 39 7.59 -16.02 -8.51
C LEU A 39 8.20 -15.83 -9.89
N ASP A 40 7.93 -16.73 -10.84
CA ASP A 40 8.37 -16.60 -12.23
C ASP A 40 7.86 -15.29 -12.85
N VAL A 41 6.57 -14.98 -12.69
CA VAL A 41 5.97 -13.72 -13.17
C VAL A 41 6.60 -12.47 -12.51
N ILE A 42 6.88 -12.52 -11.20
CA ILE A 42 7.54 -11.41 -10.50
C ILE A 42 8.92 -11.13 -11.10
N GLU A 43 9.67 -12.19 -11.43
CA GLU A 43 11.01 -12.09 -12.02
C GLU A 43 10.94 -11.68 -13.49
N ASP A 44 10.18 -12.39 -14.33
CA ASP A 44 10.07 -12.20 -15.77
C ASP A 44 9.55 -10.80 -16.14
N GLU A 45 8.57 -10.28 -15.40
CA GLU A 45 7.98 -8.97 -15.62
C GLU A 45 8.68 -7.86 -14.81
N ASN A 46 9.76 -8.16 -14.07
CA ASN A 46 10.47 -7.22 -13.20
C ASN A 46 9.52 -6.41 -12.30
N LEU A 47 8.57 -7.10 -11.65
CA LEU A 47 7.53 -6.44 -10.86
C LEU A 47 8.06 -5.67 -9.65
N CYS A 48 9.20 -6.04 -9.09
CA CYS A 48 9.87 -5.26 -8.04
C CYS A 48 10.35 -3.89 -8.57
N GLY A 49 10.91 -3.85 -9.77
CA GLY A 49 11.26 -2.61 -10.45
C GLY A 49 10.03 -1.74 -10.74
N ARG A 50 8.97 -2.38 -11.23
CA ARG A 50 7.66 -1.73 -11.48
C ARG A 50 7.07 -1.13 -10.19
N ALA A 51 7.10 -1.87 -9.09
CA ALA A 51 6.63 -1.39 -7.78
C ALA A 51 7.37 -0.13 -7.33
N ASN A 52 8.70 -0.07 -7.51
CA ASN A 52 9.48 1.12 -7.20
C ASN A 52 9.11 2.32 -8.08
N GLN A 53 8.88 2.11 -9.38
CA GLN A 53 8.47 3.17 -10.30
C GLN A 53 7.11 3.77 -9.91
N LEU A 54 6.10 2.92 -9.66
CA LEU A 54 4.76 3.36 -9.25
C LEU A 54 4.79 4.08 -7.90
N GLY A 55 5.52 3.52 -6.93
CA GLY A 55 5.67 4.12 -5.61
C GLY A 55 6.36 5.49 -5.64
N ASN A 56 7.39 5.65 -6.46
CA ASN A 56 8.06 6.93 -6.63
C ASN A 56 7.14 7.98 -7.27
N ARG A 57 6.35 7.61 -8.29
CA ARG A 57 5.35 8.50 -8.90
C ARG A 57 4.30 8.95 -7.88
N LEU A 58 3.78 8.04 -7.05
CA LEU A 58 2.84 8.36 -5.98
C LEU A 58 3.45 9.31 -4.95
N LYS A 59 4.66 9.01 -4.46
CA LYS A 59 5.35 9.85 -3.48
C LYS A 59 5.61 11.26 -4.02
N GLN A 60 6.12 11.38 -5.25
CA GLN A 60 6.36 12.66 -5.88
C GLN A 60 5.08 13.49 -6.01
N ARG A 61 3.95 12.87 -6.40
CA ARG A 61 2.66 13.55 -6.46
C ARG A 61 2.25 14.05 -5.08
N LEU A 62 2.31 13.22 -4.04
CA LEU A 62 1.95 13.60 -2.67
C LEU A 62 2.88 14.69 -2.10
N GLU A 63 4.19 14.60 -2.34
CA GLU A 63 5.15 15.63 -1.90
C GLU A 63 4.86 16.99 -2.55
N SER A 64 4.47 17.02 -3.82
CA SER A 64 4.10 18.27 -4.50
C SER A 64 2.84 18.95 -3.93
N LEU A 65 2.06 18.23 -3.14
CA LEU A 65 0.83 18.76 -2.52
C LEU A 65 1.06 19.37 -1.13
N ARG A 66 2.21 19.14 -0.47
CA ARG A 66 2.45 19.56 0.92
C ARG A 66 2.23 21.05 1.15
N GLU A 67 2.61 21.91 0.22
CA GLU A 67 2.42 23.36 0.35
C GLU A 67 0.94 23.76 0.31
N LYS A 68 0.15 23.07 -0.52
CA LYS A 68 -1.28 23.36 -0.71
C LYS A 68 -2.17 22.63 0.31
N ALA A 69 -1.68 21.52 0.84
CA ALA A 69 -2.36 20.66 1.82
C ALA A 69 -1.43 20.40 3.02
N PRO A 70 -1.24 21.39 3.92
CA PRO A 70 -0.30 21.30 5.04
C PRO A 70 -0.73 20.26 6.10
N GLN A 71 -1.87 19.62 5.93
CA GLN A 71 -2.29 18.46 6.71
C GLN A 71 -1.46 17.21 6.41
N ILE A 72 -0.77 17.14 5.25
CA ILE A 72 0.15 16.04 4.94
C ILE A 72 1.40 16.18 5.81
N VAL A 73 1.58 15.29 6.79
CA VAL A 73 2.70 15.35 7.71
C VAL A 73 3.78 14.30 7.42
N ASP A 74 3.38 13.15 6.86
CA ASP A 74 4.33 12.10 6.52
C ASP A 74 3.90 11.32 5.27
N ILE A 75 4.89 10.91 4.47
CA ILE A 75 4.72 10.09 3.27
C ILE A 75 5.79 9.01 3.32
N ARG A 76 5.38 7.75 3.47
CA ARG A 76 6.31 6.63 3.72
C ARG A 76 5.90 5.35 3.02
N GLY A 77 6.84 4.43 2.92
CA GLY A 77 6.65 3.06 2.45
C GLY A 77 7.66 2.63 1.39
N PRO A 78 7.98 1.32 1.32
CA PRO A 78 8.82 0.75 0.28
C PRO A 78 8.01 0.41 -0.97
N GLY A 79 8.64 0.46 -2.15
CA GLY A 79 8.03 0.08 -3.41
C GLY A 79 6.67 0.75 -3.61
N PHE A 80 5.65 -0.03 -3.96
CA PHE A 80 4.28 0.48 -4.16
C PHE A 80 3.39 0.41 -2.91
N MET A 81 3.88 -0.14 -1.80
CA MET A 81 3.17 -0.12 -0.52
C MET A 81 3.48 1.19 0.21
N ASN A 82 2.72 2.22 -0.07
CA ASN A 82 2.91 3.57 0.47
C ASN A 82 1.76 3.99 1.37
N ALA A 83 2.04 4.97 2.22
CA ALA A 83 1.06 5.60 3.08
C ALA A 83 1.28 7.11 3.14
N VAL A 84 0.20 7.85 3.30
CA VAL A 84 0.20 9.28 3.64
C VAL A 84 -0.52 9.47 4.97
N GLU A 85 0.07 10.28 5.85
CA GLU A 85 -0.45 10.57 7.18
C GLU A 85 -0.89 12.04 7.26
N PHE A 86 -2.02 12.26 7.94
CA PHE A 86 -2.63 13.57 8.05
C PHE A 86 -2.80 14.02 9.50
N ASN A 87 -2.44 15.27 9.74
CA ASN A 87 -2.73 15.94 10.99
C ASN A 87 -3.66 17.15 10.74
N ASP A 88 -4.37 17.54 11.77
CA ASP A 88 -5.14 18.78 11.76
C ASP A 88 -4.21 19.99 11.57
N ARG A 89 -4.61 20.94 10.74
CA ARG A 89 -3.80 22.10 10.38
C ARG A 89 -3.48 22.98 11.57
N THR A 90 -4.41 23.11 12.52
CA THR A 90 -4.34 24.03 13.67
C THR A 90 -3.73 23.37 14.89
N THR A 91 -4.28 22.23 15.30
CA THR A 91 -3.87 21.54 16.54
C THR A 91 -2.60 20.71 16.36
N LYS A 92 -2.25 20.38 15.12
CA LYS A 92 -1.14 19.47 14.76
C LYS A 92 -1.31 18.04 15.26
N LEU A 93 -2.48 17.68 15.76
CA LEU A 93 -2.81 16.34 16.22
C LEU A 93 -3.26 15.45 15.04
N PRO A 94 -3.15 14.11 15.15
CA PRO A 94 -3.65 13.18 14.16
C PRO A 94 -5.11 13.44 13.79
N SER A 95 -5.44 13.54 12.50
CA SER A 95 -6.79 13.87 12.03
C SER A 95 -7.43 12.74 11.22
N ALA A 96 -8.16 11.86 11.92
CA ALA A 96 -9.01 10.85 11.29
C ALA A 96 -10.12 11.49 10.44
N GLU A 97 -10.63 12.64 10.89
CA GLU A 97 -11.67 13.40 10.17
C GLU A 97 -11.18 13.82 8.79
N PHE A 98 -9.99 14.40 8.69
CA PHE A 98 -9.41 14.80 7.41
C PHE A 98 -9.15 13.60 6.49
N ALA A 99 -8.56 12.52 7.01
CA ALA A 99 -8.31 11.30 6.24
C ALA A 99 -9.63 10.71 5.70
N ASN A 100 -10.68 10.68 6.52
CA ASN A 100 -12.00 10.19 6.11
C ASN A 100 -12.67 11.12 5.08
N LYS A 101 -12.51 12.44 5.21
CA LYS A 101 -13.00 13.43 4.24
C LYS A 101 -12.36 13.22 2.87
N VAL A 102 -11.02 13.07 2.81
CA VAL A 102 -10.31 12.73 1.57
C VAL A 102 -10.82 11.42 0.98
N ARG A 103 -10.98 10.37 1.80
CA ARG A 103 -11.50 9.07 1.37
C ARG A 103 -12.89 9.17 0.74
N LEU A 104 -13.80 9.94 1.35
CA LEU A 104 -15.19 10.09 0.85
C LEU A 104 -15.24 10.88 -0.46
N ILE A 105 -14.47 11.96 -0.59
CA ILE A 105 -14.37 12.73 -1.83
C ILE A 105 -13.77 11.86 -2.95
N ALA A 106 -12.73 11.10 -2.65
CA ALA A 106 -12.13 10.18 -3.62
C ALA A 106 -13.14 9.10 -4.08
N LEU A 107 -13.92 8.54 -3.14
CA LEU A 107 -14.95 7.55 -3.44
C LEU A 107 -16.05 8.12 -4.36
N ASP A 108 -16.51 9.33 -4.12
CA ASP A 108 -17.49 10.02 -4.97
C ASP A 108 -16.97 10.24 -6.41
N LYS A 109 -15.65 10.40 -6.55
CA LYS A 109 -14.95 10.52 -7.84
C LYS A 109 -14.53 9.17 -8.44
N GLY A 110 -14.90 8.04 -7.82
CA GLY A 110 -14.65 6.69 -8.35
C GLY A 110 -13.35 6.03 -7.86
N LEU A 111 -12.62 6.63 -6.89
CA LEU A 111 -11.40 6.05 -6.31
C LEU A 111 -11.66 5.50 -4.92
N ILE A 112 -11.53 4.18 -4.75
CA ILE A 112 -11.66 3.50 -3.47
C ILE A 112 -10.35 3.61 -2.69
N LEU A 113 -10.39 4.25 -1.52
CA LEU A 113 -9.28 4.37 -0.58
C LEU A 113 -9.67 3.80 0.78
N LEU A 114 -8.68 3.34 1.55
CA LEU A 114 -8.88 2.82 2.91
C LEU A 114 -8.06 3.62 3.91
N THR A 115 -8.71 4.04 4.99
CA THR A 115 -8.03 4.63 6.14
C THR A 115 -7.47 3.54 7.06
N CYS A 116 -6.36 3.83 7.72
CA CYS A 116 -5.70 2.94 8.68
C CYS A 116 -4.89 3.72 9.72
N GLY A 117 -4.07 3.02 10.49
CA GLY A 117 -3.28 3.60 11.57
C GLY A 117 -4.04 3.64 12.89
N VAL A 118 -3.31 3.78 14.00
CA VAL A 118 -3.87 3.76 15.36
C VAL A 118 -4.88 4.88 15.56
N HIS A 119 -4.65 6.02 14.92
CA HIS A 119 -5.53 7.20 15.00
C HIS A 119 -6.49 7.33 13.81
N GLY A 120 -6.50 6.39 12.87
CA GLY A 120 -7.36 6.47 11.67
C GLY A 120 -7.00 7.61 10.70
N ASN A 121 -5.86 8.25 10.87
CA ASN A 121 -5.39 9.44 10.15
C ASN A 121 -4.47 9.13 8.97
N VAL A 122 -4.37 7.87 8.57
CA VAL A 122 -3.48 7.40 7.50
C VAL A 122 -4.30 6.82 6.36
N ILE A 123 -3.94 7.14 5.12
CA ILE A 123 -4.42 6.44 3.93
C ILE A 123 -3.26 5.57 3.40
N ARG A 124 -3.50 4.27 3.28
CA ARG A 124 -2.55 3.31 2.72
C ARG A 124 -2.93 2.97 1.28
N PHE A 125 -1.92 2.98 0.42
CA PHE A 125 -2.03 2.62 -0.98
C PHE A 125 -1.46 1.21 -1.19
N LEU A 126 -2.27 0.32 -1.76
CA LEU A 126 -1.89 -1.06 -2.08
C LEU A 126 -2.72 -1.53 -3.29
N ALA A 127 -2.48 -0.90 -4.42
CA ALA A 127 -3.10 -1.29 -5.68
C ALA A 127 -2.32 -2.44 -6.35
N PRO A 128 -2.92 -3.17 -7.30
CA PRO A 128 -2.19 -4.17 -8.08
C PRO A 128 -0.98 -3.55 -8.79
N ILE A 129 0.18 -4.21 -8.71
CA ILE A 129 1.41 -3.74 -9.37
C ILE A 129 1.26 -3.73 -10.90
N THR A 130 0.38 -4.59 -11.41
CA THR A 130 0.05 -4.72 -12.84
C THR A 130 -0.95 -3.67 -13.35
N ILE A 131 -1.32 -2.67 -12.52
CA ILE A 131 -2.21 -1.58 -12.92
C ILE A 131 -1.68 -0.87 -14.18
N GLN A 132 -2.57 -0.57 -15.11
CA GLN A 132 -2.23 0.19 -16.32
C GLN A 132 -1.83 1.63 -15.97
N ASP A 133 -0.85 2.18 -16.68
CA ASP A 133 -0.33 3.53 -16.39
C ASP A 133 -1.38 4.64 -16.53
N SER A 134 -2.33 4.48 -17.47
CA SER A 134 -3.45 5.41 -17.65
C SER A 134 -4.40 5.40 -16.45
N VAL A 135 -4.77 4.21 -15.95
CA VAL A 135 -5.64 4.04 -14.79
C VAL A 135 -4.95 4.55 -13.52
N PHE A 136 -3.64 4.28 -13.37
CA PHE A 136 -2.87 4.81 -12.27
C PHE A 136 -2.74 6.34 -12.33
N GLY A 137 -2.58 6.91 -13.52
CA GLY A 137 -2.58 8.36 -13.72
C GLY A 137 -3.90 9.00 -13.28
N GLU A 138 -5.04 8.45 -13.73
CA GLU A 138 -6.38 8.89 -13.32
C GLU A 138 -6.56 8.79 -11.79
N ALA A 139 -6.13 7.70 -11.16
CA ALA A 139 -6.19 7.53 -9.72
C ALA A 139 -5.38 8.61 -8.97
N LEU A 140 -4.20 8.98 -9.48
CA LEU A 140 -3.40 10.06 -8.90
C LEU A 140 -4.08 11.42 -9.04
N ASP A 141 -4.73 11.70 -10.16
CA ASP A 141 -5.45 12.96 -10.40
C ASP A 141 -6.68 13.09 -9.48
N ILE A 142 -7.43 11.99 -9.30
CA ILE A 142 -8.54 11.94 -8.35
C ILE A 142 -8.04 12.13 -6.91
N LEU A 143 -6.95 11.47 -6.53
CA LEU A 143 -6.34 11.58 -5.20
C LEU A 143 -5.91 13.03 -4.91
N GLU A 144 -5.20 13.67 -5.84
CA GLU A 144 -4.81 15.08 -5.72
C GLU A 144 -6.03 15.98 -5.55
N SER A 145 -7.03 15.83 -6.43
CA SER A 145 -8.28 16.60 -6.35
C SER A 145 -8.97 16.43 -5.00
N ALA A 146 -9.06 15.20 -4.48
CA ALA A 146 -9.70 14.91 -3.20
C ALA A 146 -8.96 15.54 -2.02
N ILE A 147 -7.62 15.49 -2.01
CA ILE A 147 -6.81 16.11 -0.96
C ILE A 147 -6.97 17.64 -0.98
N LEU A 148 -6.90 18.27 -2.15
CA LEU A 148 -7.02 19.72 -2.28
C LEU A 148 -8.42 20.21 -1.90
N GLU A 149 -9.47 19.53 -2.31
CA GLU A 149 -10.86 19.86 -1.96
C GLU A 149 -11.10 19.70 -0.46
N ALA A 150 -10.58 18.62 0.15
CA ALA A 150 -10.64 18.42 1.59
C ALA A 150 -9.93 19.55 2.35
N SER A 151 -8.78 20.02 1.85
CA SER A 151 -7.97 21.09 2.46
C SER A 151 -8.60 22.47 2.34
N ALA A 152 -9.31 22.76 1.24
CA ALA A 152 -9.94 24.06 0.99
C ALA A 152 -11.17 24.32 1.87
N GLY A 153 -11.82 23.28 2.37
CA GLY A 153 -13.03 23.37 3.18
C GLY A 153 -12.79 23.40 4.70
N ASN A 154 -11.54 23.68 5.13
CA ASN A 154 -11.15 23.78 6.55
C ASN A 154 -10.58 25.15 6.85
#